data_04649b2e52cf7f34266b28af356bc83c
#
_entry.id   04649b2e52cf7f34266b28af356bc83c
#
_cell.length_a   1.000
_cell.length_b   1.000
_cell.length_c   1.000
_cell.angle_alpha   90.00
_cell.angle_beta   90.00
_cell.angle_gamma   90.00
#
_symmetry.space_group_name_H-M   'P 1'
#
loop_
_entity.id
_entity.type
_entity.pdbx_description
1 polymer ?
#
loop_
_entity_poly.entity_id
_entity_poly.type
_entity_poly.pdbx_seq_one_letter_code
_entity_poly.pdbx_strand_id
1 'polypeptide(L)'
;MSNLKPDSVIACLDCPDHVQAVLEASMWASIRLRAPVGLLHSMPSLQQKAAINYSGCLNIDDENALLEQFTSKEHLSNCELKAQGRLLLSQATSYCEQQRHKLKTYTLHRHENLNQSIDYVDDQAQLIVIGHHATCKSTLSQLIRVSHCPILVTHAPFLPPTTALFAFDNSPTCHKLLNWLCKTPLVRALTVHIVMVGKETSDNCDALREAYAKLKQAGIKSKKTLLDCRDVAAALNYYQNQHDIGLLMTGAFGQSRLRELLQGSDTKKLLVSTKTPYLLFPKA
;
A
#
# COMPACT_ATOMS: atom_id res chain seq x y z
N MET A 1 -19.50 15.11 -5.37
CA MET A 1 -19.72 14.15 -4.27
C MET A 1 -19.12 12.83 -4.71
N SER A 2 -18.26 12.22 -3.91
CA SER A 2 -17.65 10.92 -4.25
C SER A 2 -18.72 9.83 -4.25
N ASN A 3 -18.84 9.09 -5.35
CA ASN A 3 -19.70 7.90 -5.41
C ASN A 3 -19.07 6.69 -4.69
N LEU A 4 -18.00 6.91 -3.90
CA LEU A 4 -17.35 5.86 -3.14
C LEU A 4 -18.26 5.40 -2.00
N LYS A 5 -18.38 4.10 -1.84
CA LYS A 5 -19.09 3.53 -0.68
C LYS A 5 -18.12 3.39 0.50
N PRO A 6 -18.63 3.56 1.72
CA PRO A 6 -17.84 3.21 2.90
C PRO A 6 -17.38 1.76 2.84
N ASP A 7 -16.26 1.46 3.50
CA ASP A 7 -15.62 0.14 3.56
C ASP A 7 -15.14 -0.41 2.20
N SER A 8 -14.69 0.46 1.28
CA SER A 8 -14.15 0.06 -0.02
C SER A 8 -12.69 -0.37 0.04
N VAL A 9 -12.28 -1.25 -0.87
CA VAL A 9 -10.88 -1.51 -1.19
C VAL A 9 -10.46 -0.51 -2.28
N ILE A 10 -9.50 0.36 -1.98
CA ILE A 10 -9.05 1.40 -2.91
C ILE A 10 -7.84 0.90 -3.71
N ALA A 11 -7.99 0.80 -5.02
CA ALA A 11 -6.94 0.45 -5.97
C ALA A 11 -6.31 1.72 -6.55
N CYS A 12 -5.07 2.05 -6.20
CA CYS A 12 -4.36 3.22 -6.72
C CYS A 12 -3.63 2.86 -8.02
N LEU A 13 -4.07 3.45 -9.14
CA LEU A 13 -3.62 3.12 -10.49
C LEU A 13 -2.58 4.11 -11.04
N ASP A 14 -1.72 4.65 -10.17
CA ASP A 14 -0.79 5.72 -10.53
C ASP A 14 0.55 5.20 -11.09
N CYS A 15 0.77 3.89 -11.08
CA CYS A 15 1.98 3.25 -11.57
C CYS A 15 1.65 2.32 -12.76
N PRO A 16 1.94 2.71 -14.00
CA PRO A 16 1.58 1.93 -15.19
C PRO A 16 2.07 0.48 -15.17
N ASP A 17 3.30 0.25 -14.70
CA ASP A 17 3.94 -1.07 -14.67
C ASP A 17 3.28 -2.03 -13.66
N HIS A 18 2.47 -1.52 -12.74
CA HIS A 18 1.86 -2.29 -11.66
C HIS A 18 0.32 -2.29 -11.69
N VAL A 19 -0.31 -1.63 -12.66
CA VAL A 19 -1.78 -1.53 -12.76
C VAL A 19 -2.45 -2.89 -12.65
N GLN A 20 -2.01 -3.86 -13.44
CA GLN A 20 -2.59 -5.20 -13.40
C GLN A 20 -2.43 -5.86 -12.02
N ALA A 21 -1.24 -5.80 -11.42
CA ALA A 21 -0.99 -6.37 -10.10
C ALA A 21 -1.83 -5.70 -9.00
N VAL A 22 -2.02 -4.37 -9.09
CA VAL A 22 -2.90 -3.61 -8.17
C VAL A 22 -4.34 -4.04 -8.34
N LEU A 23 -4.84 -4.20 -9.57
CA LEU A 23 -6.20 -4.67 -9.81
C LEU A 23 -6.41 -6.10 -9.29
N GLU A 24 -5.49 -7.02 -9.57
CA GLU A 24 -5.56 -8.41 -9.10
C GLU A 24 -5.53 -8.49 -7.56
N ALA A 25 -4.63 -7.74 -6.91
CA ALA A 25 -4.56 -7.66 -5.46
C ALA A 25 -5.83 -7.04 -4.84
N SER A 26 -6.38 -6.00 -5.48
CA SER A 26 -7.60 -5.35 -5.02
C SER A 26 -8.82 -6.26 -5.16
N MET A 27 -8.94 -7.00 -6.25
CA MET A 27 -10.00 -8.01 -6.44
C MET A 27 -9.86 -9.15 -5.42
N TRP A 28 -8.62 -9.65 -5.19
CA TRP A 28 -8.35 -10.65 -4.16
C TRP A 28 -8.80 -10.17 -2.77
N ALA A 29 -8.45 -8.94 -2.40
CA ALA A 29 -8.83 -8.35 -1.12
C ALA A 29 -10.35 -8.10 -1.03
N SER A 30 -10.95 -7.54 -2.07
CA SER A 30 -12.38 -7.25 -2.17
C SER A 30 -13.25 -8.49 -1.93
N ILE A 31 -12.86 -9.63 -2.52
CA ILE A 31 -13.59 -10.90 -2.35
C ILE A 31 -13.56 -11.34 -0.88
N ARG A 32 -12.40 -11.24 -0.22
CA ARG A 32 -12.23 -11.64 1.17
C ARG A 32 -12.93 -10.70 2.14
N LEU A 33 -12.85 -9.41 1.88
CA LEU A 33 -13.45 -8.36 2.70
C LEU A 33 -14.95 -8.17 2.41
N ARG A 34 -15.46 -8.76 1.31
CA ARG A 34 -16.83 -8.55 0.78
C ARG A 34 -17.12 -7.06 0.54
N ALA A 35 -16.11 -6.34 0.07
CA ALA A 35 -16.09 -4.89 -0.13
C ALA A 35 -16.06 -4.53 -1.60
N PRO A 36 -16.65 -3.41 -2.03
CA PRO A 36 -16.49 -2.91 -3.39
C PRO A 36 -15.07 -2.42 -3.65
N VAL A 37 -14.70 -2.27 -4.93
CA VAL A 37 -13.39 -1.72 -5.34
C VAL A 37 -13.56 -0.29 -5.82
N GLY A 38 -12.84 0.65 -5.19
CA GLY A 38 -12.68 2.01 -5.67
C GLY A 38 -11.41 2.10 -6.54
N LEU A 39 -11.57 2.40 -7.82
CA LEU A 39 -10.46 2.60 -8.74
C LEU A 39 -10.04 4.07 -8.69
N LEU A 40 -8.91 4.36 -8.06
CA LEU A 40 -8.37 5.71 -7.89
C LEU A 40 -7.24 5.94 -8.89
N HIS A 41 -7.34 7.03 -9.65
CA HIS A 41 -6.23 7.58 -10.43
C HIS A 41 -6.01 9.02 -10.00
N SER A 42 -4.80 9.33 -9.56
CA SER A 42 -4.35 10.65 -9.12
C SER A 42 -3.42 11.25 -10.15
N MET A 43 -3.63 12.51 -10.46
CA MET A 43 -2.87 13.23 -11.45
C MET A 43 -2.46 14.59 -10.89
N PRO A 44 -1.18 14.77 -10.49
CA PRO A 44 -0.75 16.09 -10.01
C PRO A 44 -0.89 17.12 -11.11
N SER A 45 -1.48 18.28 -10.79
CA SER A 45 -1.55 19.39 -11.72
C SER A 45 -0.14 19.86 -12.10
N LEU A 46 0.08 20.21 -13.38
CA LEU A 46 1.38 20.67 -13.87
C LEU A 46 1.85 21.95 -13.14
N GLN A 47 0.93 22.76 -12.60
CA GLN A 47 1.24 23.94 -11.79
C GLN A 47 2.10 23.63 -10.54
N GLN A 48 2.04 22.43 -9.99
CA GLN A 48 2.93 22.02 -8.88
C GLN A 48 4.35 21.65 -9.34
N LYS A 49 4.59 21.42 -10.63
CA LYS A 49 5.92 21.16 -11.20
C LYS A 49 6.63 22.40 -11.69
N ALA A 50 5.91 23.51 -11.93
CA ALA A 50 6.41 24.72 -12.58
C ALA A 50 6.77 25.87 -11.61
N ALA A 51 7.08 25.59 -10.35
CA ALA A 51 7.79 26.57 -9.53
C ALA A 51 9.30 26.58 -9.86
N ILE A 52 9.63 26.65 -11.15
CA ILE A 52 10.99 26.97 -11.59
C ILE A 52 11.02 28.51 -11.69
N ASN A 53 11.76 29.13 -10.79
CA ASN A 53 12.04 30.57 -10.77
C ASN A 53 12.68 31.01 -12.09
N TYR A 54 11.90 31.61 -12.96
CA TYR A 54 12.40 32.38 -14.10
C TYR A 54 12.55 33.90 -13.78
N SER A 55 12.70 34.24 -12.51
CA SER A 55 12.97 35.63 -12.12
C SER A 55 14.38 36.04 -12.56
N GLY A 56 14.48 36.66 -13.72
CA GLY A 56 15.69 37.37 -14.08
C GLY A 56 16.05 37.58 -15.55
N CYS A 57 15.31 37.11 -16.53
CA CYS A 57 15.80 37.10 -17.92
C CYS A 57 14.84 37.53 -19.05
N LEU A 58 13.71 38.17 -18.80
CA LEU A 58 12.76 38.55 -19.91
C LEU A 58 12.27 39.97 -19.84
N ASN A 59 12.19 40.62 -21.00
CA ASN A 59 11.55 41.92 -21.19
C ASN A 59 10.02 41.79 -21.15
N ILE A 60 9.32 42.81 -20.64
CA ILE A 60 7.89 42.81 -20.30
C ILE A 60 6.95 42.46 -21.48
N ASP A 61 7.34 42.77 -22.70
CA ASP A 61 6.50 42.54 -23.90
C ASP A 61 6.58 41.08 -24.41
N ASP A 62 7.66 40.39 -24.15
CA ASP A 62 7.81 38.97 -24.49
C ASP A 62 7.16 38.05 -23.45
N GLU A 63 6.94 38.54 -22.22
CA GLU A 63 6.43 37.78 -21.10
C GLU A 63 4.96 37.37 -21.30
N ASN A 64 4.13 38.24 -21.80
CA ASN A 64 2.70 37.97 -22.03
C ASN A 64 2.47 36.97 -23.17
N ALA A 65 3.20 37.10 -24.29
CA ALA A 65 3.11 36.14 -25.40
C ALA A 65 3.63 34.75 -25.03
N LEU A 66 4.68 34.71 -24.20
CA LEU A 66 5.23 33.46 -23.67
C LEU A 66 4.28 32.80 -22.65
N LEU A 67 3.67 33.58 -21.76
CA LEU A 67 2.66 33.12 -20.80
C LEU A 67 1.42 32.55 -21.50
N GLU A 68 0.94 33.18 -22.58
CA GLU A 68 -0.16 32.64 -23.38
C GLU A 68 0.20 31.33 -24.09
N GLN A 69 1.42 31.21 -24.62
CA GLN A 69 1.89 29.97 -25.23
C GLN A 69 2.09 28.84 -24.20
N PHE A 70 2.61 29.18 -23.02
CA PHE A 70 2.75 28.17 -21.92
C PHE A 70 1.38 27.76 -21.41
N THR A 71 0.46 28.69 -21.17
CA THR A 71 -0.92 28.35 -20.73
C THR A 71 -1.64 27.50 -21.76
N SER A 72 -1.49 27.76 -23.04
CA SER A 72 -2.12 26.98 -24.11
C SER A 72 -1.53 25.56 -24.20
N LYS A 73 -0.20 25.41 -24.11
CA LYS A 73 0.48 24.10 -24.09
C LYS A 73 0.16 23.31 -22.81
N GLU A 74 0.07 23.99 -21.67
CA GLU A 74 -0.32 23.35 -20.40
C GLU A 74 -1.79 22.89 -20.44
N HIS A 75 -2.69 23.67 -21.03
CA HIS A 75 -4.09 23.27 -21.22
C HIS A 75 -4.24 22.05 -22.12
N LEU A 76 -3.53 21.99 -23.24
CA LEU A 76 -3.54 20.83 -24.15
C LEU A 76 -2.97 19.59 -23.46
N SER A 77 -1.82 19.71 -22.77
CA SER A 77 -1.22 18.61 -22.01
C SER A 77 -2.11 18.13 -20.87
N ASN A 78 -2.79 19.03 -20.17
CA ASN A 78 -3.76 18.69 -19.13
C ASN A 78 -4.99 17.96 -19.68
N CYS A 79 -5.48 18.35 -20.87
CA CYS A 79 -6.60 17.65 -21.53
C CYS A 79 -6.21 16.24 -21.96
N GLU A 80 -5.02 16.04 -22.51
CA GLU A 80 -4.51 14.74 -22.89
C GLU A 80 -4.32 13.81 -21.68
N LEU A 81 -3.70 14.29 -20.62
CA LEU A 81 -3.53 13.56 -19.38
C LEU A 81 -4.87 13.16 -18.75
N LYS A 82 -5.86 14.07 -18.77
CA LYS A 82 -7.23 13.76 -18.31
C LYS A 82 -7.88 12.68 -19.15
N ALA A 83 -7.69 12.70 -20.46
CA ALA A 83 -8.23 11.69 -21.37
C ALA A 83 -7.56 10.33 -21.13
N GLN A 84 -6.24 10.30 -20.96
CA GLN A 84 -5.49 9.08 -20.60
C GLN A 84 -5.94 8.48 -19.28
N GLY A 85 -6.12 9.30 -18.24
CA GLY A 85 -6.61 8.84 -16.93
C GLY A 85 -8.03 8.25 -17.00
N ARG A 86 -8.93 8.85 -17.78
CA ARG A 86 -10.28 8.31 -18.01
C ARG A 86 -10.23 6.98 -18.75
N LEU A 87 -9.38 6.89 -19.78
CA LEU A 87 -9.17 5.65 -20.53
C LEU A 87 -8.66 4.53 -19.63
N LEU A 88 -7.65 4.81 -18.80
CA LEU A 88 -7.11 3.87 -17.81
C LEU A 88 -8.21 3.35 -16.87
N LEU A 89 -9.00 4.26 -16.29
CA LEU A 89 -10.09 3.89 -15.39
C LEU A 89 -11.16 3.05 -16.11
N SER A 90 -11.50 3.37 -17.35
CA SER A 90 -12.43 2.59 -18.17
C SER A 90 -11.90 1.19 -18.45
N GLN A 91 -10.63 1.05 -18.84
CA GLN A 91 -9.97 -0.24 -19.05
C GLN A 91 -9.90 -1.08 -17.78
N ALA A 92 -9.55 -0.44 -16.65
CA ALA A 92 -9.50 -1.09 -15.34
C ALA A 92 -10.89 -1.60 -14.92
N THR A 93 -11.95 -0.82 -15.15
CA THR A 93 -13.34 -1.22 -14.87
C THR A 93 -13.71 -2.45 -15.72
N SER A 94 -13.46 -2.38 -17.04
CA SER A 94 -13.74 -3.49 -17.94
C SER A 94 -12.97 -4.76 -17.57
N TYR A 95 -11.71 -4.63 -17.16
CA TYR A 95 -10.90 -5.75 -16.66
C TYR A 95 -11.52 -6.40 -15.43
N CYS A 96 -11.94 -5.60 -14.44
CA CYS A 96 -12.58 -6.11 -13.23
C CYS A 96 -13.91 -6.83 -13.54
N GLU A 97 -14.72 -6.29 -14.44
CA GLU A 97 -15.98 -6.87 -14.86
C GLU A 97 -15.81 -8.21 -15.61
N GLN A 98 -14.82 -8.29 -16.49
CA GLN A 98 -14.49 -9.52 -17.22
C GLN A 98 -14.02 -10.64 -16.29
N GLN A 99 -13.19 -10.29 -15.30
CA GLN A 99 -12.70 -11.26 -14.32
C GLN A 99 -13.79 -11.68 -13.33
N ARG A 100 -14.72 -10.78 -12.99
CA ARG A 100 -15.76 -11.01 -11.98
C ARG A 100 -17.01 -10.15 -12.22
N HIS A 101 -18.02 -10.69 -12.87
CA HIS A 101 -19.30 -10.01 -13.18
C HIS A 101 -20.07 -9.45 -11.97
N LYS A 102 -19.80 -9.91 -10.75
CA LYS A 102 -20.48 -9.44 -9.52
C LYS A 102 -19.69 -8.42 -8.71
N LEU A 103 -18.47 -8.07 -9.16
CA LEU A 103 -17.64 -7.10 -8.44
C LEU A 103 -18.21 -5.69 -8.68
N LYS A 104 -18.53 -4.99 -7.59
CA LYS A 104 -18.94 -3.59 -7.68
C LYS A 104 -17.71 -2.72 -7.71
N THR A 105 -17.55 -1.94 -8.79
CA THR A 105 -16.47 -0.99 -8.98
C THR A 105 -16.98 0.44 -8.98
N TYR A 106 -16.17 1.34 -8.47
CA TYR A 106 -16.39 2.80 -8.51
C TYR A 106 -15.10 3.45 -9.00
N THR A 107 -15.22 4.48 -9.82
CA THR A 107 -14.06 5.20 -10.36
C THR A 107 -13.91 6.56 -9.71
N LEU A 108 -12.69 6.93 -9.39
CA LEU A 108 -12.32 8.23 -8.84
C LEU A 108 -11.12 8.77 -9.59
N HIS A 109 -11.30 9.88 -10.31
CA HIS A 109 -10.24 10.59 -11.01
C HIS A 109 -9.97 11.90 -10.29
N ARG A 110 -8.80 12.02 -9.67
CA ARG A 110 -8.40 13.19 -8.87
C ARG A 110 -7.30 13.99 -9.57
N HIS A 111 -7.39 15.29 -9.48
CA HIS A 111 -6.39 16.23 -10.04
C HIS A 111 -5.45 16.76 -8.95
N GLU A 112 -5.01 15.87 -8.08
CA GLU A 112 -4.16 16.13 -6.94
C GLU A 112 -3.08 15.05 -6.87
N ASN A 113 -2.07 15.24 -6.00
CA ASN A 113 -1.10 14.19 -5.77
C ASN A 113 -1.73 12.97 -5.03
N LEU A 114 -1.06 11.83 -5.08
CA LEU A 114 -1.58 10.59 -4.49
C LEU A 114 -1.87 10.73 -2.99
N ASN A 115 -1.02 11.45 -2.23
CA ASN A 115 -1.22 11.63 -0.80
C ASN A 115 -2.51 12.37 -0.48
N GLN A 116 -2.79 13.48 -1.19
CA GLN A 116 -4.03 14.25 -1.03
C GLN A 116 -5.26 13.44 -1.47
N SER A 117 -5.09 12.65 -2.54
CA SER A 117 -6.17 11.79 -3.04
C SER A 117 -6.50 10.66 -2.06
N ILE A 118 -5.49 10.10 -1.39
CA ILE A 118 -5.69 9.08 -0.35
C ILE A 118 -6.31 9.68 0.90
N ASP A 119 -5.83 10.83 1.39
CA ASP A 119 -6.42 11.55 2.53
C ASP A 119 -7.92 11.77 2.34
N TYR A 120 -8.33 12.11 1.10
CA TYR A 120 -9.75 12.29 0.77
C TYR A 120 -10.59 11.01 0.85
N VAL A 121 -10.02 9.84 0.59
CA VAL A 121 -10.74 8.55 0.56
C VAL A 121 -10.52 7.70 1.80
N ASP A 122 -9.61 8.07 2.68
CA ASP A 122 -9.13 7.26 3.81
C ASP A 122 -10.27 6.85 4.75
N ASP A 123 -11.17 7.78 5.10
CA ASP A 123 -12.34 7.50 5.94
C ASP A 123 -13.34 6.50 5.31
N GLN A 124 -13.28 6.30 4.00
CA GLN A 124 -14.14 5.39 3.25
C GLN A 124 -13.41 4.11 2.87
N ALA A 125 -12.11 4.03 3.13
CA ALA A 125 -11.28 2.91 2.77
C ALA A 125 -11.20 1.89 3.91
N GLN A 126 -11.36 0.61 3.56
CA GLN A 126 -11.06 -0.51 4.44
C GLN A 126 -9.63 -1.04 4.21
N LEU A 127 -9.12 -0.86 3.00
CA LEU A 127 -7.78 -1.22 2.56
C LEU A 127 -7.39 -0.37 1.36
N ILE A 128 -6.17 0.16 1.35
CA ILE A 128 -5.57 0.82 0.19
C ILE A 128 -4.58 -0.14 -0.46
N VAL A 129 -4.65 -0.29 -1.79
CA VAL A 129 -3.72 -1.13 -2.56
C VAL A 129 -2.93 -0.26 -3.52
N ILE A 130 -1.61 -0.34 -3.43
CA ILE A 130 -0.68 0.42 -4.28
C ILE A 130 0.36 -0.50 -4.92
N GLY A 131 0.87 -0.12 -6.09
CA GLY A 131 1.99 -0.79 -6.74
C GLY A 131 3.33 -0.41 -6.10
N HIS A 132 4.24 -1.36 -5.99
CA HIS A 132 5.60 -1.09 -5.55
C HIS A 132 6.40 -0.41 -6.65
N HIS A 133 6.72 0.86 -6.49
CA HIS A 133 7.58 1.60 -7.41
C HIS A 133 8.83 2.11 -6.69
N ALA A 134 9.99 1.96 -7.30
CA ALA A 134 11.28 2.34 -6.70
C ALA A 134 11.39 3.84 -6.37
N THR A 135 10.68 4.69 -7.12
CA THR A 135 10.63 6.15 -6.92
C THR A 135 9.62 6.59 -5.86
N CYS A 136 8.71 5.72 -5.44
CA CYS A 136 7.63 6.05 -4.50
C CYS A 136 8.00 5.92 -3.02
N LYS A 137 9.30 5.83 -2.65
CA LYS A 137 9.71 5.65 -1.24
C LYS A 137 9.32 6.83 -0.35
N SER A 138 9.46 8.06 -0.86
CA SER A 138 8.99 9.26 -0.16
C SER A 138 7.46 9.27 -0.06
N THR A 139 6.78 8.90 -1.13
CA THR A 139 5.32 8.81 -1.19
C THR A 139 4.79 7.77 -0.22
N LEU A 140 5.35 6.54 -0.21
CA LEU A 140 4.94 5.48 0.72
C LEU A 140 5.13 5.90 2.18
N SER A 141 6.27 6.53 2.51
CA SER A 141 6.53 7.03 3.87
C SER A 141 5.56 8.13 4.29
N GLN A 142 5.11 8.96 3.35
CA GLN A 142 4.09 9.97 3.58
C GLN A 142 2.70 9.34 3.74
N LEU A 143 2.33 8.41 2.84
CA LEU A 143 1.06 7.70 2.89
C LEU A 143 0.83 6.99 4.22
N ILE A 144 1.84 6.27 4.72
CA ILE A 144 1.78 5.57 6.02
C ILE A 144 1.55 6.53 7.19
N ARG A 145 1.95 7.81 7.06
CA ARG A 145 1.76 8.82 8.12
C ARG A 145 0.39 9.47 8.10
N VAL A 146 -0.21 9.53 6.92
CA VAL A 146 -1.51 10.21 6.69
C VAL A 146 -2.65 9.20 6.82
N SER A 147 -2.48 7.98 6.31
CA SER A 147 -3.54 6.97 6.28
C SER A 147 -3.84 6.38 7.66
N HIS A 148 -5.13 6.14 7.93
CA HIS A 148 -5.64 5.42 9.09
C HIS A 148 -5.96 3.97 8.78
N CYS A 149 -6.10 3.62 7.50
CA CYS A 149 -6.37 2.26 7.07
C CYS A 149 -5.10 1.51 6.61
N PRO A 150 -5.10 0.16 6.63
CA PRO A 150 -3.97 -0.63 6.16
C PRO A 150 -3.65 -0.39 4.69
N ILE A 151 -2.36 -0.45 4.34
CA ILE A 151 -1.86 -0.29 2.97
C ILE A 151 -1.24 -1.59 2.52
N LEU A 152 -1.77 -2.18 1.45
CA LEU A 152 -1.20 -3.33 0.76
C LEU A 152 -0.35 -2.84 -0.41
N VAL A 153 0.94 -3.12 -0.35
CA VAL A 153 1.87 -2.85 -1.44
C VAL A 153 2.10 -4.13 -2.21
N THR A 154 1.86 -4.08 -3.52
CA THR A 154 1.97 -5.25 -4.38
C THR A 154 3.06 -5.10 -5.43
N HIS A 155 3.57 -6.24 -5.89
CA HIS A 155 4.54 -6.37 -6.98
C HIS A 155 3.89 -7.05 -8.19
N ALA A 156 4.43 -6.80 -9.37
CA ALA A 156 4.04 -7.50 -10.59
C ALA A 156 4.95 -8.73 -10.81
N PRO A 157 4.37 -9.91 -11.15
CA PRO A 157 2.96 -10.24 -11.12
C PRO A 157 2.43 -10.46 -9.69
N PHE A 158 1.15 -10.20 -9.44
CA PHE A 158 0.51 -10.52 -8.17
C PHE A 158 0.08 -11.99 -8.15
N LEU A 159 0.50 -12.71 -7.11
CA LEU A 159 0.04 -14.06 -6.83
C LEU A 159 -0.75 -14.06 -5.51
N PRO A 160 -2.01 -14.55 -5.53
CA PRO A 160 -2.81 -14.61 -4.31
C PRO A 160 -2.11 -15.41 -3.21
N PRO A 161 -1.81 -14.83 -2.04
CA PRO A 161 -1.11 -15.53 -0.98
C PRO A 161 -1.97 -16.62 -0.35
N THR A 162 -1.32 -17.73 0.04
CA THR A 162 -1.88 -18.81 0.86
C THR A 162 -1.32 -18.79 2.27
N THR A 163 -0.15 -18.19 2.43
CA THR A 163 0.60 -18.06 3.68
C THR A 163 0.93 -16.59 3.92
N ALA A 164 0.93 -16.19 5.17
CA ALA A 164 1.32 -14.84 5.56
C ALA A 164 2.28 -14.87 6.75
N LEU A 165 3.27 -13.98 6.77
CA LEU A 165 4.14 -13.73 7.91
C LEU A 165 3.71 -12.46 8.60
N PHE A 166 3.37 -12.54 9.88
CA PHE A 166 3.18 -11.40 10.75
C PHE A 166 4.46 -11.15 11.54
N ALA A 167 5.22 -10.12 11.15
CA ALA A 167 6.40 -9.69 11.89
C ALA A 167 5.96 -8.96 13.17
N PHE A 168 6.08 -9.64 14.30
CA PHE A 168 5.61 -9.16 15.60
C PHE A 168 6.79 -8.73 16.46
N ASP A 169 6.79 -7.48 16.93
CA ASP A 169 7.84 -6.89 17.77
C ASP A 169 7.35 -6.39 19.13
N ASN A 170 6.15 -6.80 19.51
CA ASN A 170 5.49 -6.37 20.75
C ASN A 170 5.23 -4.85 20.87
N SER A 171 5.37 -4.10 19.77
CA SER A 171 5.06 -2.67 19.75
C SER A 171 3.55 -2.39 19.77
N PRO A 172 3.13 -1.20 20.22
CA PRO A 172 1.72 -0.80 20.19
C PRO A 172 1.09 -0.93 18.79
N THR A 173 1.83 -0.61 17.73
CA THR A 173 1.35 -0.75 16.34
C THR A 173 1.16 -2.21 15.96
N CYS A 174 2.06 -3.12 16.39
CA CYS A 174 1.87 -4.55 16.18
C CYS A 174 0.66 -5.10 16.95
N HIS A 175 0.37 -4.60 18.13
CA HIS A 175 -0.86 -4.96 18.86
C HIS A 175 -2.13 -4.44 18.16
N LYS A 176 -2.11 -3.24 17.59
CA LYS A 176 -3.22 -2.74 16.75
C LYS A 176 -3.41 -3.63 15.52
N LEU A 177 -2.34 -3.98 14.81
CA LEU A 177 -2.37 -4.92 13.69
C LEU A 177 -2.92 -6.28 14.12
N LEU A 178 -2.45 -6.84 15.24
CA LEU A 178 -2.95 -8.11 15.78
C LEU A 178 -4.47 -8.06 16.02
N ASN A 179 -4.97 -6.99 16.65
CA ASN A 179 -6.39 -6.81 16.90
C ASN A 179 -7.19 -6.67 15.60
N TRP A 180 -6.64 -5.99 14.59
CA TRP A 180 -7.25 -5.88 13.27
C TRP A 180 -7.26 -7.24 12.55
N LEU A 181 -6.16 -8.00 12.59
CA LEU A 181 -6.08 -9.36 12.02
C LEU A 181 -7.14 -10.29 12.62
N CYS A 182 -7.38 -10.21 13.93
CA CYS A 182 -8.42 -11.00 14.59
C CYS A 182 -9.85 -10.68 14.12
N LYS A 183 -10.10 -9.48 13.63
CA LYS A 183 -11.42 -9.01 13.19
C LYS A 183 -11.62 -9.12 11.68
N THR A 184 -10.56 -8.90 10.89
CA THR A 184 -10.67 -8.85 9.42
C THR A 184 -10.87 -10.24 8.81
N PRO A 185 -11.75 -10.39 7.79
CA PRO A 185 -11.83 -11.62 7.03
C PRO A 185 -10.68 -11.81 6.02
N LEU A 186 -9.82 -10.79 5.81
CA LEU A 186 -8.75 -10.81 4.80
C LEU A 186 -7.82 -12.02 4.95
N VAL A 187 -7.45 -12.36 6.19
CA VAL A 187 -6.47 -13.41 6.50
C VAL A 187 -7.09 -14.76 6.90
N ARG A 188 -8.42 -14.88 6.95
CA ARG A 188 -9.12 -16.09 7.42
C ARG A 188 -8.75 -17.37 6.66
N ALA A 189 -8.49 -17.25 5.37
CA ALA A 189 -8.10 -18.37 4.51
C ALA A 189 -6.59 -18.57 4.40
N LEU A 190 -5.79 -17.79 5.14
CA LEU A 190 -4.33 -17.89 5.13
C LEU A 190 -3.82 -18.67 6.34
N THR A 191 -2.66 -19.30 6.19
CA THR A 191 -1.88 -19.74 7.34
C THR A 191 -0.98 -18.60 7.78
N VAL A 192 -1.20 -18.06 8.98
CA VAL A 192 -0.45 -16.92 9.51
C VAL A 192 0.72 -17.41 10.37
N HIS A 193 1.93 -17.10 9.95
CA HIS A 193 3.14 -17.33 10.75
C HIS A 193 3.43 -16.05 11.53
N ILE A 194 3.18 -16.05 12.86
CA ILE A 194 3.63 -14.96 13.72
C ILE A 194 5.09 -15.18 14.10
N VAL A 195 5.95 -14.27 13.69
CA VAL A 195 7.40 -14.37 13.85
C VAL A 195 7.91 -13.18 14.63
N MET A 196 8.61 -13.46 15.72
CA MET A 196 9.34 -12.46 16.50
C MET A 196 10.84 -12.70 16.29
N VAL A 197 11.61 -11.64 16.08
CA VAL A 197 13.07 -11.68 15.99
C VAL A 197 13.68 -10.97 17.18
N GLY A 198 14.47 -11.67 17.97
CA GLY A 198 15.11 -11.15 19.17
C GLY A 198 15.57 -12.26 20.10
N LYS A 199 16.20 -11.88 21.19
CA LYS A 199 16.67 -12.83 22.20
C LYS A 199 15.51 -13.59 22.82
N GLU A 200 15.73 -14.87 23.14
CA GLU A 200 14.81 -15.69 23.89
C GLU A 200 14.81 -15.26 25.38
N THR A 201 13.87 -14.37 25.70
CA THR A 201 13.60 -13.92 27.07
C THR A 201 12.20 -14.35 27.47
N SER A 202 11.92 -14.43 28.79
CA SER A 202 10.57 -14.73 29.29
C SER A 202 9.54 -13.78 28.68
N ASP A 203 9.82 -12.47 28.69
CA ASP A 203 8.92 -11.43 28.18
C ASP A 203 8.59 -11.59 26.69
N ASN A 204 9.60 -11.90 25.87
CA ASN A 204 9.40 -12.13 24.44
C ASN A 204 8.61 -13.41 24.17
N CYS A 205 8.89 -14.48 24.93
CA CYS A 205 8.17 -15.74 24.84
C CYS A 205 6.71 -15.59 25.26
N ASP A 206 6.44 -14.84 26.31
CA ASP A 206 5.09 -14.61 26.82
C ASP A 206 4.28 -13.72 25.86
N ALA A 207 4.85 -12.61 25.40
CA ALA A 207 4.22 -11.72 24.42
C ALA A 207 3.87 -12.48 23.12
N LEU A 208 4.79 -13.29 22.60
CA LEU A 208 4.55 -14.10 21.41
C LEU A 208 3.48 -15.18 21.65
N ARG A 209 3.45 -15.80 22.85
CA ARG A 209 2.44 -16.79 23.24
C ARG A 209 1.06 -16.16 23.31
N GLU A 210 0.93 -14.98 23.92
CA GLU A 210 -0.33 -14.25 24.00
C GLU A 210 -0.84 -13.84 22.61
N ALA A 211 0.02 -13.28 21.76
CA ALA A 211 -0.35 -12.88 20.41
C ALA A 211 -0.82 -14.09 19.58
N TYR A 212 -0.13 -15.22 19.69
CA TYR A 212 -0.52 -16.48 19.05
C TYR A 212 -1.87 -17.00 19.57
N ALA A 213 -2.10 -16.93 20.89
CA ALA A 213 -3.37 -17.36 21.50
C ALA A 213 -4.54 -16.53 20.98
N LYS A 214 -4.37 -15.19 20.82
CA LYS A 214 -5.39 -14.29 20.24
C LYS A 214 -5.73 -14.68 18.80
N LEU A 215 -4.74 -14.96 17.95
CA LEU A 215 -4.99 -15.42 16.58
C LEU A 215 -5.76 -16.74 16.55
N LYS A 216 -5.41 -17.69 17.42
CA LYS A 216 -6.13 -18.97 17.55
C LYS A 216 -7.57 -18.79 18.01
N GLN A 217 -7.81 -17.96 19.03
CA GLN A 217 -9.16 -17.66 19.52
C GLN A 217 -10.01 -17.01 18.42
N ALA A 218 -9.39 -16.19 17.55
CA ALA A 218 -10.06 -15.60 16.37
C ALA A 218 -10.32 -16.63 15.25
N GLY A 219 -9.93 -17.91 15.39
CA GLY A 219 -10.12 -18.96 14.39
C GLY A 219 -9.13 -18.88 13.22
N ILE A 220 -8.01 -18.18 13.39
CA ILE A 220 -6.98 -18.05 12.35
C ILE A 220 -5.98 -19.21 12.49
N LYS A 221 -5.79 -19.96 11.39
CA LYS A 221 -4.74 -20.98 11.31
C LYS A 221 -3.39 -20.31 11.46
N SER A 222 -2.67 -20.60 12.55
CA SER A 222 -1.43 -19.87 12.85
C SER A 222 -0.32 -20.79 13.39
N LYS A 223 0.93 -20.36 13.15
CA LYS A 223 2.16 -20.90 13.73
C LYS A 223 2.91 -19.77 14.41
N LYS A 224 3.69 -20.06 15.46
CA LYS A 224 4.53 -19.06 16.13
C LYS A 224 6.00 -19.48 16.07
N THR A 225 6.89 -18.51 15.89
CA THR A 225 8.34 -18.73 15.86
C THR A 225 9.07 -17.55 16.47
N LEU A 226 10.00 -17.81 17.37
CA LEU A 226 10.97 -16.86 17.88
C LEU A 226 12.32 -17.15 17.21
N LEU A 227 12.92 -16.13 16.58
CA LEU A 227 14.21 -16.24 15.91
C LEU A 227 15.24 -15.46 16.72
N ASP A 228 16.22 -16.14 17.30
CA ASP A 228 17.33 -15.48 17.98
C ASP A 228 18.35 -15.01 16.93
N CYS A 229 18.17 -13.77 16.48
CA CYS A 229 19.02 -13.12 15.50
C CYS A 229 19.13 -11.61 15.78
N ARG A 230 20.31 -11.03 15.47
CA ARG A 230 20.52 -9.57 15.58
C ARG A 230 20.03 -8.82 14.36
N ASP A 231 20.14 -9.41 13.19
CA ASP A 231 19.66 -8.85 11.93
C ASP A 231 18.23 -9.31 11.66
N VAL A 232 17.30 -8.44 12.02
CA VAL A 232 15.85 -8.70 11.86
C VAL A 232 15.49 -8.90 10.38
N ALA A 233 16.12 -8.13 9.51
CA ALA A 233 15.85 -8.15 8.09
C ALA A 233 16.27 -9.47 7.46
N ALA A 234 17.50 -9.88 7.68
CA ALA A 234 18.02 -11.15 7.17
C ALA A 234 17.24 -12.34 7.72
N ALA A 235 16.88 -12.32 9.03
CA ALA A 235 16.13 -13.39 9.66
C ALA A 235 14.72 -13.55 9.06
N LEU A 236 13.99 -12.45 8.87
CA LEU A 236 12.66 -12.46 8.27
C LEU A 236 12.71 -12.92 6.80
N ASN A 237 13.70 -12.45 6.04
CA ASN A 237 13.88 -12.83 4.64
C ASN A 237 14.18 -14.32 4.50
N TYR A 238 15.10 -14.82 5.32
CA TYR A 238 15.41 -16.26 5.37
C TYR A 238 14.16 -17.08 5.69
N TYR A 239 13.39 -16.65 6.70
CA TYR A 239 12.16 -17.32 7.09
C TYR A 239 11.11 -17.30 5.99
N GLN A 240 10.94 -16.18 5.29
CA GLN A 240 10.02 -16.05 4.17
C GLN A 240 10.32 -17.05 3.06
N ASN A 241 11.60 -17.18 2.68
CA ASN A 241 12.04 -18.10 1.64
C ASN A 241 11.88 -19.57 2.04
N GLN A 242 12.13 -19.89 3.31
CA GLN A 242 12.02 -21.27 3.81
C GLN A 242 10.58 -21.78 3.95
N HIS A 243 9.61 -20.85 4.04
CA HIS A 243 8.20 -21.19 4.31
C HIS A 243 7.25 -20.74 3.21
N ASP A 244 7.75 -20.36 2.03
CA ASP A 244 6.96 -19.89 0.89
C ASP A 244 5.92 -18.83 1.29
N ILE A 245 6.38 -17.81 2.02
CA ILE A 245 5.51 -16.75 2.52
C ILE A 245 5.05 -15.86 1.36
N GLY A 246 3.75 -15.84 1.11
CA GLY A 246 3.14 -15.05 0.04
C GLY A 246 2.70 -13.63 0.44
N LEU A 247 2.71 -13.29 1.73
CA LEU A 247 2.35 -11.96 2.23
C LEU A 247 3.13 -11.64 3.50
N LEU A 248 3.83 -10.52 3.53
CA LEU A 248 4.44 -9.98 4.75
C LEU A 248 3.49 -8.96 5.41
N MET A 249 3.27 -9.05 6.70
CA MET A 249 2.43 -8.11 7.46
C MET A 249 3.24 -7.51 8.61
N THR A 250 3.24 -6.18 8.73
CA THR A 250 3.99 -5.48 9.77
C THR A 250 3.35 -4.16 10.15
N GLY A 251 3.59 -3.71 11.38
CA GLY A 251 3.29 -2.34 11.79
C GLY A 251 4.26 -1.35 11.12
N ALA A 252 3.72 -0.26 10.58
CA ALA A 252 4.50 0.70 9.79
C ALA A 252 5.57 1.47 10.58
N PHE A 253 5.41 1.59 11.91
CA PHE A 253 6.29 2.39 12.79
C PHE A 253 6.48 1.72 14.16
N GLY A 254 6.90 0.46 14.21
CA GLY A 254 7.36 -0.15 15.45
C GLY A 254 8.52 0.66 16.07
N GLN A 255 8.64 0.66 17.40
CA GLN A 255 9.77 1.32 18.11
C GLN A 255 11.11 0.64 17.83
N SER A 256 11.08 -0.51 17.21
CA SER A 256 12.21 -1.38 17.02
C SER A 256 12.71 -1.40 15.58
N ARG A 257 13.75 -2.13 15.38
CA ARG A 257 14.54 -2.45 14.20
C ARG A 257 13.75 -2.67 12.89
N LEU A 258 12.41 -2.89 12.94
CA LEU A 258 11.53 -2.90 11.76
C LEU A 258 11.40 -1.52 11.08
N ARG A 259 11.60 -0.42 11.83
CA ARG A 259 11.68 0.93 11.24
C ARG A 259 12.94 1.06 10.35
N GLU A 260 14.03 0.43 10.75
CA GLU A 260 15.25 0.34 9.93
C GLU A 260 14.95 -0.45 8.65
N LEU A 261 14.03 -1.44 8.69
CA LEU A 261 13.55 -2.16 7.52
C LEU A 261 12.86 -1.25 6.49
N LEU A 262 12.17 -0.21 6.90
CA LEU A 262 11.49 0.73 6.01
C LEU A 262 12.35 1.95 5.64
N GLN A 263 13.39 2.29 6.41
CA GLN A 263 14.20 3.51 6.26
C GLN A 263 15.70 3.28 6.00
N GLY A 264 16.26 2.12 6.39
CA GLY A 264 17.69 1.80 6.27
C GLY A 264 18.15 1.42 4.85
N SER A 265 19.46 1.56 4.61
CA SER A 265 20.11 1.17 3.34
C SER A 265 20.04 -0.35 3.09
N ASP A 266 20.09 -1.15 4.15
CA ASP A 266 20.04 -2.61 4.07
C ASP A 266 18.61 -3.15 3.91
N THR A 267 17.62 -2.42 4.41
CA THR A 267 16.21 -2.68 4.18
C THR A 267 15.80 -2.45 2.74
N LYS A 268 16.47 -1.49 2.07
CA LYS A 268 16.30 -1.33 0.61
C LYS A 268 16.56 -2.64 -0.12
N LYS A 269 17.51 -3.44 0.34
CA LYS A 269 17.80 -4.76 -0.25
C LYS A 269 16.73 -5.79 0.05
N LEU A 270 16.05 -5.70 1.19
CA LEU A 270 15.08 -6.70 1.63
C LEU A 270 13.70 -6.56 0.98
N LEU A 271 13.13 -5.36 1.00
CA LEU A 271 11.84 -5.08 0.35
C LEU A 271 11.97 -4.98 -1.17
N VAL A 272 13.16 -4.62 -1.69
CA VAL A 272 13.45 -4.57 -3.13
C VAL A 272 13.81 -5.95 -3.70
N SER A 273 14.37 -6.86 -2.90
CA SER A 273 14.74 -8.19 -3.37
C SER A 273 13.60 -9.21 -3.30
N THR A 274 12.59 -8.99 -2.48
CA THR A 274 11.43 -9.89 -2.39
C THR A 274 10.29 -9.37 -3.25
N LYS A 275 9.86 -10.17 -4.23
CA LYS A 275 8.62 -9.93 -5.00
C LYS A 275 7.35 -10.20 -4.17
N THR A 276 7.48 -10.38 -2.85
CA THR A 276 6.38 -10.68 -1.93
C THR A 276 5.60 -9.42 -1.61
N PRO A 277 4.28 -9.39 -1.79
CA PRO A 277 3.43 -8.30 -1.34
C PRO A 277 3.56 -8.08 0.18
N TYR A 278 3.39 -6.84 0.62
CA TYR A 278 3.45 -6.54 2.05
C TYR A 278 2.32 -5.60 2.50
N LEU A 279 1.76 -5.92 3.65
CA LEU A 279 0.71 -5.15 4.31
C LEU A 279 1.33 -4.31 5.43
N LEU A 280 1.17 -3.01 5.32
CA LEU A 280 1.62 -2.03 6.30
C LEU A 280 0.43 -1.54 7.11
N PHE A 281 0.53 -1.63 8.43
CA PHE A 281 -0.49 -1.11 9.32
C PHE A 281 -0.05 0.26 9.86
N PRO A 282 -0.84 1.34 9.66
CA PRO A 282 -0.45 2.69 10.05
C PRO A 282 -0.36 2.85 11.56
N LYS A 283 0.28 3.94 12.00
CA LYS A 283 0.49 4.24 13.42
C LYS A 283 -0.75 4.78 14.12
N ALA A 284 -1.67 5.40 13.36
CA ALA A 284 -2.77 6.21 13.90
C ALA A 284 -3.57 5.57 15.02
#